data_a7c0fbf660bd1dea3938ca4be7f70383
#
_entry.id   a7c0fbf660bd1dea3938ca4be7f70383
#
_cell.length_a   1.000
_cell.length_b   1.000
_cell.length_c   1.000
_cell.angle_alpha   90.00
_cell.angle_beta   90.00
_cell.angle_gamma   90.00
#
_symmetry.space_group_name_H-M   'P 1'
#
loop_
_entity.id
_entity.type
_entity.pdbx_description
1 polymer ?
#
loop_
_entity_poly.entity_id
_entity_poly.type
_entity_poly.pdbx_seq_one_letter_code
_entity_poly.pdbx_strand_id
1 'polypeptide(L)'
;LSQTDHQITGFIVWQTVFDESELHLIAVAPEYRRQGIASALLQHWQNTVQQQGATRLLLEVRASNETAQRLYRKHGFQTCGRRKNYYALPDGGSEDAVLMEKSC
;
A
#
# COMPACT_ATOMS: atom_id res chain seq x y z
N LEU A 1 -1.68 -10.36 8.73
CA LEU A 1 -0.58 -11.32 8.52
C LEU A 1 -1.01 -12.44 7.58
N SER A 2 -0.12 -12.80 6.67
CA SER A 2 -0.28 -13.95 5.80
C SER A 2 0.77 -15.00 6.18
N GLN A 3 0.35 -16.25 6.32
CA GLN A 3 1.23 -17.34 6.74
C GLN A 3 1.05 -18.58 5.87
N THR A 4 2.15 -19.28 5.61
CA THR A 4 2.17 -20.59 4.96
C THR A 4 3.17 -21.47 5.69
N ASP A 5 2.77 -22.68 6.10
CA ASP A 5 3.63 -23.65 6.82
C ASP A 5 4.34 -23.03 8.02
N HIS A 6 3.62 -22.23 8.81
CA HIS A 6 4.12 -21.50 9.97
C HIS A 6 5.17 -20.42 9.64
N GLN A 7 5.34 -20.09 8.36
CA GLN A 7 6.21 -18.99 7.92
C GLN A 7 5.36 -17.78 7.57
N ILE A 8 5.88 -16.60 7.91
CA ILE A 8 5.23 -15.35 7.49
C ILE A 8 5.57 -15.10 6.02
N THR A 9 4.56 -15.10 5.16
CA THR A 9 4.72 -14.85 3.73
C THR A 9 4.65 -13.35 3.39
N GLY A 10 3.94 -12.59 4.23
CA GLY A 10 3.84 -11.15 4.07
C GLY A 10 3.04 -10.52 5.18
N PHE A 11 3.04 -9.21 5.24
CA PHE A 11 2.25 -8.48 6.23
C PHE A 11 1.85 -7.10 5.70
N ILE A 12 0.83 -6.52 6.35
CA ILE A 12 0.31 -5.20 6.02
C ILE A 12 0.03 -4.45 7.31
N VAL A 13 0.38 -3.16 7.33
CA VAL A 13 0.18 -2.28 8.48
C VAL A 13 -0.57 -1.05 8.00
N TRP A 14 -1.65 -0.72 8.71
CA TRP A 14 -2.43 0.48 8.41
C TRP A 14 -2.86 1.17 9.69
N GLN A 15 -3.33 2.41 9.55
CA GLN A 15 -3.91 3.18 10.63
C GLN A 15 -5.22 3.79 10.16
N THR A 16 -6.25 3.68 10.98
CA THR A 16 -7.55 4.29 10.68
C THR A 16 -7.81 5.41 11.69
N VAL A 17 -8.18 6.58 11.17
CA VAL A 17 -8.59 7.74 11.97
C VAL A 17 -9.95 8.16 11.44
N PHE A 18 -10.98 8.04 12.29
CA PHE A 18 -12.38 8.27 11.89
C PHE A 18 -12.77 7.40 10.69
N ASP A 19 -13.09 8.01 9.55
CA ASP A 19 -13.54 7.32 8.35
C ASP A 19 -12.46 7.20 7.26
N GLU A 20 -11.20 7.54 7.60
CA GLU A 20 -10.08 7.43 6.67
C GLU A 20 -9.07 6.40 7.16
N SER A 21 -8.62 5.52 6.27
CA SER A 21 -7.59 4.54 6.58
C SER A 21 -6.39 4.74 5.67
N GLU A 22 -5.21 4.77 6.27
CA GLU A 22 -3.94 4.98 5.57
C GLU A 22 -3.08 3.72 5.65
N LEU A 23 -2.61 3.26 4.50
CA LEU A 23 -1.66 2.16 4.41
C LEU A 23 -0.26 2.68 4.77
N HIS A 24 0.35 2.08 5.79
CA HIS A 24 1.69 2.47 6.22
C HIS A 24 2.77 1.58 5.63
N LEU A 25 2.51 0.28 5.55
CA LEU A 25 3.50 -0.67 5.08
C LEU A 25 2.81 -1.92 4.53
N ILE A 26 3.30 -2.40 3.40
CA ILE A 26 2.96 -3.71 2.87
C ILE A 26 4.26 -4.39 2.44
N ALA A 27 4.47 -5.62 2.86
CA ALA A 27 5.68 -6.37 2.54
C ALA A 27 5.34 -7.82 2.28
N VAL A 28 6.04 -8.41 1.31
CA VAL A 28 5.92 -9.83 0.96
C VAL A 28 7.32 -10.42 0.96
N ALA A 29 7.50 -11.56 1.62
CA ALA A 29 8.80 -12.24 1.64
C ALA A 29 9.25 -12.55 0.19
N PRO A 30 10.55 -12.40 -0.13
CA PRO A 30 11.01 -12.54 -1.52
C PRO A 30 10.62 -13.88 -2.17
N GLU A 31 10.59 -14.97 -1.41
CA GLU A 31 10.22 -16.30 -1.89
C GLU A 31 8.77 -16.40 -2.33
N TYR A 32 7.93 -15.49 -1.88
CA TYR A 32 6.50 -15.52 -2.11
C TYR A 32 6.00 -14.39 -3.01
N ARG A 33 6.92 -13.61 -3.59
CA ARG A 33 6.53 -12.54 -4.52
C ARG A 33 5.93 -13.14 -5.80
N ARG A 34 5.04 -12.39 -6.43
CA ARG A 34 4.32 -12.78 -7.65
C ARG A 34 3.34 -13.95 -7.45
N GLN A 35 2.94 -14.21 -6.20
CA GLN A 35 1.94 -15.25 -5.89
C GLN A 35 0.59 -14.63 -5.50
N GLY A 36 0.39 -13.34 -5.79
CA GLY A 36 -0.87 -12.68 -5.47
C GLY A 36 -1.02 -12.32 -3.99
N ILE A 37 0.02 -12.46 -3.18
CA ILE A 37 -0.06 -12.20 -1.74
C ILE A 37 -0.29 -10.71 -1.46
N ALA A 38 0.40 -9.82 -2.20
CA ALA A 38 0.20 -8.39 -2.03
C ALA A 38 -1.23 -7.98 -2.36
N SER A 39 -1.81 -8.54 -3.43
CA SER A 39 -3.22 -8.31 -3.79
C SER A 39 -4.15 -8.80 -2.69
N ALA A 40 -3.89 -9.98 -2.13
CA ALA A 40 -4.71 -10.53 -1.06
C ALA A 40 -4.64 -9.68 0.21
N LEU A 41 -3.46 -9.18 0.56
CA LEU A 41 -3.27 -8.28 1.70
C LEU A 41 -4.01 -6.96 1.50
N LEU A 42 -3.91 -6.37 0.31
CA LEU A 42 -4.63 -5.14 -0.02
C LEU A 42 -6.14 -5.35 0.06
N GLN A 43 -6.63 -6.45 -0.46
CA GLN A 43 -8.07 -6.77 -0.41
C GLN A 43 -8.53 -6.96 1.03
N HIS A 44 -7.73 -7.63 1.85
CA HIS A 44 -8.01 -7.81 3.27
C HIS A 44 -8.13 -6.47 3.99
N TRP A 45 -7.18 -5.57 3.77
CA TRP A 45 -7.21 -4.22 4.34
C TRP A 45 -8.48 -3.48 3.94
N GLN A 46 -8.78 -3.45 2.63
CA GLN A 46 -9.96 -2.75 2.12
C GLN A 46 -11.25 -3.30 2.75
N ASN A 47 -11.41 -4.62 2.76
CA ASN A 47 -12.61 -5.26 3.31
C ASN A 47 -12.74 -4.98 4.81
N THR A 48 -11.65 -5.08 5.54
CA THR A 48 -11.66 -4.89 6.99
C THR A 48 -12.09 -3.47 7.37
N VAL A 49 -11.46 -2.47 6.75
CA VAL A 49 -11.72 -1.07 7.15
C VAL A 49 -13.05 -0.57 6.60
N GLN A 50 -13.51 -1.07 5.46
CA GLN A 50 -14.84 -0.74 4.93
C GLN A 50 -15.94 -1.24 5.87
N GLN A 51 -15.80 -2.45 6.41
CA GLN A 51 -16.72 -2.99 7.39
C GLN A 51 -16.72 -2.18 8.69
N GLN A 52 -15.62 -1.50 8.98
CA GLN A 52 -15.49 -0.62 10.15
C GLN A 52 -15.96 0.81 9.89
N GLY A 53 -16.44 1.10 8.69
CA GLY A 53 -16.99 2.41 8.36
C GLY A 53 -16.05 3.35 7.62
N ALA A 54 -14.90 2.87 7.17
CA ALA A 54 -13.99 3.70 6.38
C ALA A 54 -14.62 4.08 5.04
N THR A 55 -14.51 5.34 4.66
CA THR A 55 -15.04 5.86 3.40
C THR A 55 -13.93 6.26 2.44
N ARG A 56 -12.70 6.38 2.92
CA ARG A 56 -11.56 6.78 2.11
C ARG A 56 -10.31 6.01 2.51
N LEU A 57 -9.59 5.51 1.52
CA LEU A 57 -8.34 4.79 1.68
C LEU A 57 -7.21 5.60 1.05
N LEU A 58 -6.08 5.69 1.74
CA LEU A 58 -4.94 6.52 1.34
C LEU A 58 -3.66 5.72 1.40
N LEU A 59 -2.72 6.02 0.50
CA LEU A 59 -1.38 5.47 0.55
C LEU A 59 -0.38 6.40 -0.12
N GLU A 60 0.90 6.20 0.20
CA GLU A 60 2.02 6.86 -0.47
C GLU A 60 2.92 5.80 -1.08
N VAL A 61 3.49 6.09 -2.23
CA VAL A 61 4.40 5.19 -2.92
C VAL A 61 5.50 5.99 -3.61
N ARG A 62 6.71 5.42 -3.68
CA ARG A 62 7.82 6.07 -4.38
C ARG A 62 7.48 6.26 -5.86
N ALA A 63 7.84 7.41 -6.41
CA ALA A 63 7.58 7.72 -7.83
C ALA A 63 8.21 6.69 -8.75
N SER A 64 9.37 6.14 -8.39
CA SER A 64 10.06 5.12 -9.20
C SER A 64 9.44 3.73 -9.10
N ASN A 65 8.57 3.49 -8.12
CA ASN A 65 7.99 2.16 -7.89
C ASN A 65 6.74 1.96 -8.75
N GLU A 66 6.94 1.79 -10.05
CA GLU A 66 5.83 1.63 -10.99
C GLU A 66 5.06 0.33 -10.79
N THR A 67 5.74 -0.71 -10.36
CA THR A 67 5.10 -2.01 -10.08
C THR A 67 4.04 -1.87 -9.00
N ALA A 68 4.38 -1.20 -7.89
CA ALA A 68 3.44 -0.95 -6.80
C ALA A 68 2.29 -0.05 -7.26
N GLN A 69 2.60 1.00 -8.01
CA GLN A 69 1.55 1.91 -8.52
C GLN A 69 0.54 1.18 -9.40
N ARG A 70 1.00 0.27 -10.26
CA ARG A 70 0.11 -0.54 -11.10
C ARG A 70 -0.77 -1.45 -10.24
N LEU A 71 -0.19 -2.06 -9.22
CA LEU A 71 -0.94 -2.90 -8.28
C LEU A 71 -2.05 -2.10 -7.60
N TYR A 72 -1.73 -0.91 -7.10
CA TYR A 72 -2.72 -0.06 -6.43
C TYR A 72 -3.82 0.39 -7.39
N ARG A 73 -3.46 0.78 -8.62
CA ARG A 73 -4.46 1.14 -9.63
C ARG A 73 -5.39 -0.02 -9.96
N LYS A 74 -4.85 -1.23 -10.02
CA LYS A 74 -5.64 -2.44 -10.25
C LYS A 74 -6.68 -2.63 -9.14
N HIS A 75 -6.38 -2.20 -7.93
CA HIS A 75 -7.29 -2.27 -6.79
C HIS A 75 -8.19 -1.03 -6.65
N GLY A 76 -8.18 -0.13 -7.63
CA GLY A 76 -9.10 0.99 -7.67
C GLY A 76 -8.53 2.30 -7.14
N PHE A 77 -7.25 2.34 -6.78
CA PHE A 77 -6.61 3.57 -6.31
C PHE A 77 -6.26 4.48 -7.48
N GLN A 78 -6.35 5.78 -7.25
CA GLN A 78 -6.01 6.81 -8.22
C GLN A 78 -5.02 7.79 -7.61
N THR A 79 -4.13 8.34 -8.43
CA THR A 79 -3.21 9.38 -8.00
C THR A 79 -4.00 10.62 -7.62
N CYS A 80 -3.78 11.14 -6.41
CA CYS A 80 -4.45 12.34 -5.91
C CYS A 80 -3.49 13.46 -5.56
N GLY A 81 -2.19 13.22 -5.58
CA GLY A 81 -1.20 14.25 -5.26
C GLY A 81 0.20 13.72 -5.36
N ARG A 82 1.14 14.61 -5.02
CA ARG A 82 2.56 14.30 -5.10
C ARG A 82 3.31 15.14 -4.08
N ARG A 83 4.23 14.52 -3.33
CA ARG A 83 5.15 15.23 -2.45
C ARG A 83 6.51 15.24 -3.10
N LYS A 84 7.00 16.41 -3.46
CA LYS A 84 8.30 16.55 -4.13
C LYS A 84 9.43 16.32 -3.13
N ASN A 85 10.48 15.62 -3.59
CA ASN A 85 11.71 15.40 -2.84
C ASN A 85 11.47 14.78 -1.45
N TYR A 86 10.49 13.89 -1.36
CA TYR A 86 10.06 13.33 -0.08
C TYR A 86 11.00 12.24 0.45
N TYR A 87 11.50 11.38 -0.44
CA TYR A 87 12.40 10.29 -0.07
C TYR A 87 13.84 10.68 -0.37
N ALA A 88 14.72 10.52 0.65
CA ALA A 88 16.15 10.72 0.46
C ALA A 88 16.76 9.51 -0.27
N LEU A 89 17.67 9.77 -1.21
CA LEU A 89 18.39 8.73 -1.94
C LEU A 89 19.82 8.60 -1.42
N PRO A 90 20.42 7.39 -1.51
CA PRO A 90 21.80 7.17 -1.02
C PRO A 90 22.86 8.06 -1.67
N ASP A 91 22.62 8.53 -2.90
CA ASP A 91 23.57 9.38 -3.64
C ASP A 91 23.45 10.86 -3.30
N GLY A 92 22.61 11.21 -2.32
CA GLY A 92 22.38 12.60 -1.94
C GLY A 92 21.25 13.29 -2.70
N GLY A 93 20.62 12.60 -3.64
CA GLY A 93 19.44 13.09 -4.34
C GLY A 93 18.17 12.83 -3.57
N SER A 94 17.06 13.06 -4.23
CA SER A 94 15.74 12.83 -3.64
C SER A 94 14.75 12.32 -4.70
N GLU A 95 13.66 11.76 -4.21
CA GLU A 95 12.61 11.18 -5.04
C GLU A 95 11.26 11.62 -4.50
N ASP A 96 10.31 11.84 -5.41
CA ASP A 96 8.96 12.23 -5.04
C ASP A 96 8.18 11.04 -4.46
N ALA A 97 7.20 11.36 -3.62
CA ALA A 97 6.15 10.43 -3.22
C ALA A 97 4.91 10.70 -4.06
N VAL A 98 4.32 9.63 -4.58
CA VAL A 98 3.02 9.68 -5.25
C VAL A 98 1.95 9.34 -4.22
N LEU A 99 0.96 10.21 -4.10
CA LEU A 99 -0.17 10.01 -3.18
C LEU A 99 -1.32 9.41 -3.98
N MET A 100 -1.89 8.34 -3.46
CA MET A 100 -3.01 7.65 -4.10
C MET A 100 -4.15 7.47 -3.13
N GLU A 101 -5.37 7.47 -3.65
CA GLU A 101 -6.58 7.32 -2.85
C GLU A 101 -7.62 6.46 -3.55
N LYS A 102 -8.52 5.91 -2.73
CA LYS A 102 -9.69 5.20 -3.19
C LYS A 102 -10.86 5.55 -2.28
N SER A 103 -12.00 5.92 -2.87
CA SER A 103 -13.25 6.09 -2.15
C SER A 103 -13.97 4.75 -2.01
N CYS A 104 -14.54 4.53 -0.86
CA CYS A 104 -15.30 3.30 -0.60
C CYS A 104 -16.78 3.49 -0.92
#